data_6420480b86d0e245d396c533a7d226ea
#
_entry.id   6420480b86d0e245d396c533a7d226ea
#
_cell.length_a   1.000
_cell.length_b   1.000
_cell.length_c   1.000
_cell.angle_alpha   90.00
_cell.angle_beta   90.00
_cell.angle_gamma   90.00
#
_symmetry.space_group_name_H-M   'P 1'
#
loop_
_entity.id
_entity.type
_entity.pdbx_description
1 polymer ?
#
loop_
_entity_poly.entity_id
_entity_poly.type
_entity_poly.pdbx_seq_one_letter_code
_entity_poly.pdbx_strand_id
1 'polypeptide(L)'
;MRLPFLAVLLAVVIALPGRPAGAQGWFEPPRGSAERRALMDAVRPMAEQLFGPPVEFMVHRLRVSGDLAFASVGAQRPGGGQIDVRRTPGWVQGYFMEDAHHTGGQAILVRRGGQWVVVDIVFGATDVWWVSPDYCVRYRAVIGDDCR
;
A
#
# COMPACT_ATOMS: atom_id res chain seq x y z
N MET A 1 -66.34 0.77 -39.68
CA MET A 1 -64.95 0.98 -40.11
C MET A 1 -64.15 1.29 -38.87
N ARG A 2 -63.39 0.29 -38.32
CA ARG A 2 -62.65 0.39 -37.05
C ARG A 2 -61.19 0.50 -37.41
N LEU A 3 -60.53 1.60 -37.07
CA LEU A 3 -59.08 1.77 -37.19
C LEU A 3 -58.39 1.09 -36.00
N PRO A 4 -57.33 0.34 -36.20
CA PRO A 4 -56.50 -0.15 -35.13
C PRO A 4 -55.48 0.91 -34.71
N PHE A 5 -55.45 1.19 -33.41
CA PHE A 5 -54.40 2.00 -32.78
C PHE A 5 -53.08 1.19 -32.75
N LEU A 6 -52.09 1.66 -33.48
CA LEU A 6 -50.74 1.13 -33.44
C LEU A 6 -50.02 1.75 -32.22
N ALA A 7 -49.81 0.94 -31.18
CA ALA A 7 -49.00 1.38 -30.04
C ALA A 7 -47.54 1.22 -30.40
N VAL A 8 -46.83 2.34 -30.57
CA VAL A 8 -45.35 2.37 -30.74
C VAL A 8 -44.71 2.32 -29.37
N LEU A 9 -44.14 1.15 -29.04
CA LEU A 9 -43.31 0.97 -27.85
C LEU A 9 -41.94 1.60 -28.13
N LEU A 10 -41.68 2.74 -27.49
CA LEU A 10 -40.39 3.41 -27.51
C LEU A 10 -39.46 2.70 -26.48
N ALA A 11 -38.55 1.84 -26.95
CA ALA A 11 -37.52 1.24 -26.10
C ALA A 11 -36.43 2.28 -25.77
N VAL A 12 -36.44 2.80 -24.56
CA VAL A 12 -35.37 3.65 -24.03
C VAL A 12 -34.17 2.76 -23.69
N VAL A 13 -33.16 2.76 -24.55
CA VAL A 13 -31.86 2.14 -24.25
C VAL A 13 -31.10 3.05 -23.30
N ILE A 14 -31.09 2.71 -22.03
CA ILE A 14 -30.24 3.37 -21.03
C ILE A 14 -28.81 2.88 -21.28
N ALA A 15 -28.01 3.71 -21.97
CA ALA A 15 -26.57 3.50 -22.08
C ALA A 15 -25.96 3.75 -20.69
N LEU A 16 -25.58 2.68 -19.99
CA LEU A 16 -24.74 2.79 -18.81
C LEU A 16 -23.40 3.41 -19.24
N PRO A 17 -22.94 4.49 -18.57
CA PRO A 17 -21.61 5.02 -18.87
C PRO A 17 -20.59 3.91 -18.60
N GLY A 18 -19.97 3.40 -19.65
CA GLY A 18 -18.84 2.49 -19.55
C GLY A 18 -17.78 3.18 -18.69
N ARG A 19 -17.37 2.55 -17.60
CA ARG A 19 -16.19 2.98 -16.89
C ARG A 19 -15.05 3.02 -17.91
N PRO A 20 -14.31 4.14 -18.04
CA PRO A 20 -13.12 4.13 -18.86
C PRO A 20 -12.24 2.99 -18.30
N ALA A 21 -11.82 2.09 -19.17
CA ALA A 21 -10.71 1.19 -18.89
C ALA A 21 -9.48 2.10 -18.75
N GLY A 22 -9.38 2.76 -17.59
CA GLY A 22 -8.26 3.60 -17.21
C GLY A 22 -7.04 2.73 -17.23
N ALA A 23 -6.00 3.22 -17.88
CA ALA A 23 -4.66 2.71 -17.77
C ALA A 23 -4.47 2.17 -16.36
N GLN A 24 -3.98 0.92 -16.21
CA GLN A 24 -3.80 0.24 -14.93
C GLN A 24 -2.69 0.96 -14.15
N GLY A 25 -3.01 2.12 -13.65
CA GLY A 25 -2.17 2.91 -12.79
C GLY A 25 -2.48 2.59 -11.32
N TRP A 26 -1.52 2.85 -10.48
CA TRP A 26 -1.72 2.89 -9.03
C TRP A 26 -2.36 4.23 -8.63
N PHE A 27 -2.98 4.26 -7.46
CA PHE A 27 -3.41 5.50 -6.80
C PHE A 27 -2.85 5.55 -5.38
N GLU A 28 -2.72 6.76 -4.84
CA GLU A 28 -2.37 6.97 -3.44
C GLU A 28 -3.66 7.14 -2.61
N PRO A 29 -3.93 6.27 -1.61
CA PRO A 29 -5.07 6.45 -0.73
C PRO A 29 -4.99 7.79 0.02
N PRO A 30 -6.08 8.59 0.02
CA PRO A 30 -6.10 9.89 0.68
C PRO A 30 -5.78 9.81 2.18
N ARG A 31 -5.19 10.87 2.72
CA ARG A 31 -4.97 10.99 4.16
C ARG A 31 -6.31 10.87 4.91
N GLY A 32 -6.34 10.10 5.99
CA GLY A 32 -7.56 9.86 6.78
C GLY A 32 -8.52 8.84 6.18
N SER A 33 -8.29 8.30 4.98
CA SER A 33 -9.13 7.25 4.40
C SER A 33 -9.04 5.94 5.17
N ALA A 34 -10.09 5.14 5.12
CA ALA A 34 -10.11 3.79 5.71
C ALA A 34 -9.06 2.89 5.06
N GLU A 35 -8.86 3.02 3.75
CA GLU A 35 -7.85 2.28 2.99
C GLU A 35 -6.44 2.55 3.49
N ARG A 36 -6.09 3.84 3.66
CA ARG A 36 -4.76 4.23 4.17
C ARG A 36 -4.54 3.72 5.59
N ARG A 37 -5.55 3.78 6.47
CA ARG A 37 -5.46 3.23 7.83
C ARG A 37 -5.21 1.72 7.80
N ALA A 38 -5.98 0.98 7.01
CA ALA A 38 -5.85 -0.48 6.92
C ALA A 38 -4.46 -0.92 6.45
N LEU A 39 -3.86 -0.19 5.50
CA LEU A 39 -2.49 -0.45 5.05
C LEU A 39 -1.47 -0.19 6.16
N MET A 40 -1.60 0.93 6.87
CA MET A 40 -0.68 1.26 7.97
C MET A 40 -0.84 0.30 9.15
N ASP A 41 -2.06 -0.15 9.44
CA ASP A 41 -2.32 -1.14 10.50
C ASP A 41 -1.75 -2.52 10.15
N ALA A 42 -1.68 -2.89 8.86
CA ALA A 42 -1.00 -4.11 8.42
C ALA A 42 0.52 -4.05 8.59
N VAL A 43 1.13 -2.86 8.45
CA VAL A 43 2.58 -2.63 8.59
C VAL A 43 2.99 -2.51 10.07
N ARG A 44 2.10 -2.01 10.92
CA ARG A 44 2.36 -1.65 12.34
C ARG A 44 2.96 -2.76 13.18
N PRO A 45 2.48 -4.02 13.15
CA PRO A 45 3.00 -5.07 14.03
C PRO A 45 4.50 -5.28 13.91
N MET A 46 5.04 -5.30 12.68
CA MET A 46 6.49 -5.45 12.48
C MET A 46 7.25 -4.22 12.97
N ALA A 47 6.74 -3.02 12.73
CA ALA A 47 7.37 -1.80 13.22
C ALA A 47 7.40 -1.77 14.76
N GLU A 48 6.31 -2.13 15.43
CA GLU A 48 6.25 -2.16 16.89
C GLU A 48 7.10 -3.26 17.49
N GLN A 49 7.24 -4.39 16.79
CA GLN A 49 8.18 -5.46 17.20
C GLN A 49 9.63 -4.96 17.18
N LEU A 50 10.00 -4.20 16.16
CA LEU A 50 11.38 -3.73 15.99
C LEU A 50 11.70 -2.48 16.84
N PHE A 51 10.79 -1.51 16.86
CA PHE A 51 11.03 -0.22 17.49
C PHE A 51 10.43 -0.09 18.88
N GLY A 52 9.57 -1.04 19.29
CA GLY A 52 8.73 -0.94 20.49
C GLY A 52 7.55 0.01 20.27
N PRO A 53 6.37 -0.29 20.85
CA PRO A 53 5.19 0.57 20.76
C PRO A 53 5.35 1.85 21.63
N PRO A 54 4.58 2.93 21.34
CA PRO A 54 3.73 3.09 20.16
C PRO A 54 4.52 3.64 18.96
N VAL A 55 4.10 3.24 17.74
CA VAL A 55 4.68 3.72 16.49
C VAL A 55 3.64 4.46 15.66
N GLU A 56 4.02 5.60 15.11
CA GLU A 56 3.36 6.31 14.02
C GLU A 56 4.19 6.23 12.74
N PHE A 57 3.54 6.43 11.58
CA PHE A 57 4.22 6.43 10.31
C PHE A 57 4.20 7.79 9.64
N MET A 58 5.36 8.26 9.23
CA MET A 58 5.51 9.22 8.16
C MET A 58 5.48 8.44 6.84
N VAL A 59 4.45 8.67 6.03
CA VAL A 59 4.29 7.96 4.74
C VAL A 59 4.98 8.75 3.65
N HIS A 60 6.01 8.16 3.04
CA HIS A 60 6.78 8.74 1.94
C HIS A 60 6.18 8.34 0.58
N ARG A 61 5.78 7.07 0.45
CA ARG A 61 5.11 6.52 -0.74
C ARG A 61 4.03 5.54 -0.32
N LEU A 62 2.87 5.61 -0.96
CA LEU A 62 1.81 4.64 -0.75
C LEU A 62 1.07 4.46 -2.07
N ARG A 63 1.13 3.27 -2.64
CA ARG A 63 0.55 2.96 -3.94
C ARG A 63 -0.36 1.76 -3.82
N VAL A 64 -1.55 1.85 -4.40
CA VAL A 64 -2.52 0.76 -4.46
C VAL A 64 -2.95 0.56 -5.91
N SER A 65 -2.97 -0.69 -6.35
CA SER A 65 -3.48 -1.10 -7.65
C SER A 65 -4.20 -2.45 -7.51
N GLY A 66 -5.53 -2.42 -7.56
CA GLY A 66 -6.34 -3.61 -7.29
C GLY A 66 -6.05 -4.16 -5.89
N ASP A 67 -5.60 -5.42 -5.84
CA ASP A 67 -5.27 -6.12 -4.60
C ASP A 67 -3.77 -6.07 -4.24
N LEU A 68 -3.01 -5.19 -4.88
CA LEU A 68 -1.59 -4.99 -4.62
C LEU A 68 -1.36 -3.61 -3.98
N ALA A 69 -0.43 -3.54 -3.04
CA ALA A 69 0.03 -2.27 -2.49
C ALA A 69 1.54 -2.27 -2.24
N PHE A 70 2.11 -1.07 -2.30
CA PHE A 70 3.47 -0.78 -1.89
C PHE A 70 3.46 0.41 -0.94
N ALA A 71 4.17 0.28 0.18
CA ALA A 71 4.34 1.34 1.16
C ALA A 71 5.83 1.61 1.41
N SER A 72 6.22 2.88 1.43
CA SER A 72 7.50 3.35 1.96
C SER A 72 7.19 4.32 3.09
N VAL A 73 7.69 4.02 4.28
CA VAL A 73 7.35 4.72 5.51
C VAL A 73 8.59 5.02 6.35
N GLY A 74 8.51 6.03 7.21
CA GLY A 74 9.44 6.25 8.32
C GLY A 74 8.71 6.04 9.63
N ALA A 75 9.23 5.16 10.50
CA ALA A 75 8.67 4.98 11.83
C ALA A 75 9.09 6.10 12.77
N GLN A 76 8.16 6.61 13.56
CA GLN A 76 8.36 7.66 14.55
C GLN A 76 7.50 7.43 15.80
N ARG A 77 7.74 8.17 16.86
CA ARG A 77 6.82 8.22 18.00
C ARG A 77 5.63 9.11 17.70
N PRO A 78 4.49 8.91 18.37
CA PRO A 78 3.33 9.80 18.26
C PRO A 78 3.73 11.27 18.46
N GLY A 79 3.17 12.13 17.58
CA GLY A 79 3.50 13.56 17.56
C GLY A 79 4.84 13.88 16.87
N GLY A 80 5.44 12.97 16.12
CA GLY A 80 6.65 13.20 15.34
C GLY A 80 7.96 13.01 16.11
N GLY A 81 7.92 12.39 17.30
CA GLY A 81 9.11 12.11 18.10
C GLY A 81 10.05 11.12 17.39
N GLN A 82 11.35 11.35 17.50
CA GLN A 82 12.37 10.48 16.93
C GLN A 82 12.48 9.15 17.70
N ILE A 83 12.86 8.10 17.01
CA ILE A 83 13.21 6.81 17.58
C ILE A 83 14.73 6.66 17.55
N ASP A 84 15.35 6.51 18.72
CA ASP A 84 16.74 6.08 18.81
C ASP A 84 16.81 4.58 18.58
N VAL A 85 17.19 4.19 17.36
CA VAL A 85 17.20 2.78 16.93
C VAL A 85 18.10 1.92 17.82
N ARG A 86 19.21 2.46 18.32
CA ARG A 86 20.15 1.72 19.20
C ARG A 86 19.55 1.35 20.56
N ARG A 87 18.42 1.92 20.91
CA ARG A 87 17.69 1.65 22.17
C ARG A 87 16.41 0.85 21.97
N THR A 88 16.25 0.21 20.80
CA THR A 88 15.03 -0.53 20.43
C THR A 88 15.20 -2.03 20.60
N PRO A 89 14.08 -2.77 20.70
CA PRO A 89 14.12 -4.23 20.70
C PRO A 89 14.83 -4.83 19.48
N GLY A 90 14.62 -4.27 18.28
CA GLY A 90 15.25 -4.73 17.05
C GLY A 90 16.79 -4.60 17.07
N TRP A 91 17.31 -3.55 17.71
CA TRP A 91 18.75 -3.42 17.92
C TRP A 91 19.30 -4.52 18.85
N VAL A 92 18.64 -4.71 19.98
CA VAL A 92 19.04 -5.73 20.98
C VAL A 92 18.99 -7.13 20.39
N GLN A 93 18.05 -7.40 19.49
CA GLN A 93 17.89 -8.68 18.79
C GLN A 93 18.85 -8.85 17.60
N GLY A 94 19.67 -7.84 17.26
CA GLY A 94 20.60 -7.89 16.14
C GLY A 94 19.93 -7.77 14.76
N TYR A 95 18.71 -7.23 14.68
CA TYR A 95 18.03 -6.96 13.42
C TYR A 95 18.71 -5.82 12.65
N PHE A 96 19.10 -4.76 13.36
CA PHE A 96 19.79 -3.63 12.79
C PHE A 96 21.31 -3.80 12.87
N MET A 97 22.00 -3.32 11.84
CA MET A 97 23.46 -3.29 11.80
C MET A 97 23.99 -1.89 12.10
N GLU A 98 25.27 -1.79 12.47
CA GLU A 98 25.88 -0.51 12.88
C GLU A 98 25.78 0.58 11.81
N ASP A 99 25.87 0.20 10.53
CA ASP A 99 25.81 1.07 9.36
C ASP A 99 24.42 1.10 8.67
N ALA A 100 23.46 0.32 9.17
CA ALA A 100 22.11 0.18 8.63
C ALA A 100 21.06 0.19 9.74
N HIS A 101 20.89 1.35 10.39
CA HIS A 101 20.00 1.50 11.54
C HIS A 101 19.13 2.77 11.47
N HIS A 102 18.31 2.87 10.44
CA HIS A 102 17.33 3.94 10.30
C HIS A 102 15.89 3.41 10.42
N THR A 103 14.94 4.31 10.63
CA THR A 103 13.52 3.96 10.85
C THR A 103 12.71 3.84 9.55
N GLY A 104 13.36 4.01 8.41
CA GLY A 104 12.74 3.83 7.10
C GLY A 104 12.41 2.37 6.83
N GLY A 105 11.23 2.11 6.28
CA GLY A 105 10.80 0.77 5.92
C GLY A 105 10.05 0.75 4.60
N GLN A 106 10.14 -0.36 3.88
CA GLN A 106 9.38 -0.63 2.66
C GLN A 106 8.64 -1.94 2.81
N ALA A 107 7.39 -1.94 2.37
CA ALA A 107 6.52 -3.10 2.45
C ALA A 107 5.81 -3.35 1.11
N ILE A 108 5.69 -4.62 0.74
CA ILE A 108 4.80 -5.11 -0.29
C ILE A 108 3.62 -5.78 0.39
N LEU A 109 2.41 -5.41 0.00
CA LEU A 109 1.19 -5.94 0.57
C LEU A 109 0.27 -6.47 -0.52
N VAL A 110 -0.53 -7.46 -0.14
CA VAL A 110 -1.62 -8.00 -0.97
C VAL A 110 -2.92 -8.00 -0.18
N ARG A 111 -4.04 -7.83 -0.88
CA ARG A 111 -5.36 -7.98 -0.26
C ARG A 111 -5.79 -9.45 -0.32
N ARG A 112 -6.11 -10.01 0.83
CA ARG A 112 -6.64 -11.38 0.96
C ARG A 112 -7.86 -11.36 1.87
N GLY A 113 -8.98 -11.89 1.39
CA GLY A 113 -10.24 -11.89 2.17
C GLY A 113 -10.69 -10.50 2.62
N GLY A 114 -10.45 -9.48 1.80
CA GLY A 114 -10.79 -8.08 2.11
C GLY A 114 -9.80 -7.36 3.04
N GLN A 115 -8.75 -8.03 3.52
CA GLN A 115 -7.76 -7.47 4.44
C GLN A 115 -6.39 -7.33 3.77
N TRP A 116 -5.65 -6.28 4.12
CA TRP A 116 -4.26 -6.12 3.69
C TRP A 116 -3.34 -7.02 4.51
N VAL A 117 -2.51 -7.77 3.81
CA VAL A 117 -1.52 -8.68 4.38
C VAL A 117 -0.15 -8.31 3.84
N VAL A 118 0.82 -8.15 4.72
CA VAL A 118 2.22 -7.92 4.32
C VAL A 118 2.77 -9.20 3.72
N VAL A 119 3.29 -9.09 2.49
CA VAL A 119 4.02 -10.18 1.81
C VAL A 119 5.47 -10.15 2.24
N ASP A 120 6.05 -8.95 2.22
CA ASP A 120 7.41 -8.72 2.65
C ASP A 120 7.58 -7.28 3.16
N ILE A 121 8.45 -7.12 4.16
CA ILE A 121 8.73 -5.83 4.77
C ILE A 121 10.15 -5.81 5.33
N VAL A 122 10.88 -4.74 5.05
CA VAL A 122 12.21 -4.51 5.61
C VAL A 122 12.29 -3.09 6.15
N PHE A 123 12.71 -2.95 7.40
CA PHE A 123 13.11 -1.68 8.00
C PHE A 123 14.63 -1.59 8.06
N GLY A 124 15.17 -0.38 7.85
CA GLY A 124 16.61 -0.14 7.89
C GLY A 124 17.39 -0.65 6.66
N ALA A 125 16.70 -1.02 5.58
CA ALA A 125 17.36 -1.44 4.35
C ALA A 125 18.15 -0.29 3.71
N THR A 126 19.37 -0.57 3.28
CA THR A 126 20.24 0.36 2.56
C THR A 126 20.19 0.18 1.05
N ASP A 127 19.50 -0.84 0.59
CA ASP A 127 19.27 -1.17 -0.82
C ASP A 127 17.79 -1.11 -1.19
N VAL A 128 17.52 -1.29 -2.47
CA VAL A 128 16.17 -1.30 -3.05
C VAL A 128 15.71 -2.74 -3.29
N TRP A 129 15.68 -3.55 -2.25
CA TRP A 129 15.37 -4.98 -2.28
C TRP A 129 14.09 -5.33 -3.09
N TRP A 130 13.11 -4.42 -3.12
CA TRP A 130 11.83 -4.62 -3.80
C TRP A 130 11.92 -4.56 -5.33
N VAL A 131 13.07 -4.19 -5.92
CA VAL A 131 13.28 -4.17 -7.38
C VAL A 131 13.96 -5.43 -7.91
N SER A 132 13.99 -6.50 -7.16
CA SER A 132 14.45 -7.78 -7.67
C SER A 132 13.55 -8.27 -8.81
N PRO A 133 14.06 -9.09 -9.74
CA PRO A 133 13.29 -9.58 -10.88
C PRO A 133 11.96 -10.21 -10.49
N ASP A 134 11.92 -11.00 -9.41
CA ASP A 134 10.72 -11.68 -8.95
C ASP A 134 9.65 -10.70 -8.46
N TYR A 135 10.03 -9.67 -7.71
CA TYR A 135 9.11 -8.63 -7.28
C TYR A 135 8.64 -7.76 -8.44
N CYS A 136 9.55 -7.40 -9.34
CA CYS A 136 9.20 -6.61 -10.52
C CYS A 136 8.21 -7.31 -11.44
N VAL A 137 8.26 -8.62 -11.56
CA VAL A 137 7.26 -9.38 -12.33
C VAL A 137 5.90 -9.37 -11.63
N ARG A 138 5.87 -9.65 -10.32
CA ARG A 138 4.62 -9.86 -9.58
C ARG A 138 3.93 -8.56 -9.18
N TYR A 139 4.68 -7.54 -8.84
CA TYR A 139 4.18 -6.31 -8.21
C TYR A 139 4.39 -5.06 -9.06
N ARG A 140 4.68 -5.25 -10.37
CA ARG A 140 4.92 -4.15 -11.34
C ARG A 140 3.88 -3.04 -11.25
N ALA A 141 2.62 -3.37 -10.99
CA ALA A 141 1.54 -2.39 -10.91
C ALA A 141 1.76 -1.33 -9.82
N VAL A 142 2.53 -1.62 -8.77
CA VAL A 142 2.77 -0.70 -7.65
C VAL A 142 4.23 -0.28 -7.48
N ILE A 143 5.19 -1.03 -8.07
CA ILE A 143 6.63 -0.74 -8.00
C ILE A 143 7.27 -0.56 -9.37
N GLY A 144 6.49 -0.63 -10.48
CA GLY A 144 7.02 -0.69 -11.84
C GLY A 144 7.90 0.48 -12.25
N ASP A 145 7.70 1.66 -11.64
CA ASP A 145 8.54 2.84 -11.90
C ASP A 145 9.99 2.64 -11.38
N ASP A 146 10.17 1.77 -10.40
CA ASP A 146 11.47 1.43 -9.82
C ASP A 146 12.14 0.26 -10.56
N CYS A 147 11.36 -0.55 -11.32
CA CYS A 147 11.83 -1.71 -12.08
C CYS A 147 12.39 -1.29 -13.45
N ARG A 148 13.64 -1.59 -13.71
CA ARG A 148 14.33 -1.30 -14.96
C ARG A 148 14.51 -2.57 -15.81
#